data_9617d0681d377b39e3bd1ec5640abf38
#
_entry.id   9617d0681d377b39e3bd1ec5640abf38
#
_cell.length_a   1.000
_cell.length_b   1.000
_cell.length_c   1.000
_cell.angle_alpha   90.00
_cell.angle_beta   90.00
_cell.angle_gamma   90.00
#
_symmetry.space_group_name_H-M   'P 1'
#
loop_
_entity.id
_entity.type
_entity.pdbx_description
1 polymer ?
#
loop_
_entity_poly.entity_id
_entity_poly.type
_entity_poly.pdbx_seq_one_letter_code
_entity_poly.pdbx_strand_id
1 'polypeptide(L)'
;MKELIIKDLEAEVEGNKILKGVNLTINGGDTLALLGPNGHGKSTLLNVLMGHPHYKVTNGSITYDGKDLLAMSVDQRSKLGIFMAFQNPPEVAGVINIDFFKQAINSHREKPISLLEYYRNLSNAYKEVNLPDSMKERHLNEGFSGGEKKRNEILQMLLLKPEFCLLDEIDSGLD
;
A
#
# COMPACT_ATOMS: atom_id res chain seq x y z
N MET A 1 2.20 -21.32 -4.58
CA MET A 1 2.27 -19.90 -4.99
C MET A 1 1.20 -19.16 -4.21
N LYS A 2 1.51 -17.96 -3.70
CA LYS A 2 0.49 -17.16 -2.98
C LYS A 2 -0.58 -16.71 -3.96
N GLU A 3 -1.84 -16.70 -3.53
CA GLU A 3 -2.96 -16.26 -4.35
C GLU A 3 -3.90 -15.35 -3.53
N LEU A 4 -4.48 -14.37 -4.21
CA LEU A 4 -5.59 -13.57 -3.69
C LEU A 4 -6.87 -14.03 -4.37
N ILE A 5 -7.88 -14.39 -3.58
CA ILE A 5 -9.20 -14.80 -4.08
C ILE A 5 -10.27 -13.89 -3.46
N ILE A 6 -11.09 -13.32 -4.31
CA ILE A 6 -12.27 -12.53 -3.96
C ILE A 6 -13.49 -13.25 -4.52
N LYS A 7 -14.52 -13.49 -3.68
CA LYS A 7 -15.78 -14.12 -4.08
C LYS A 7 -16.96 -13.30 -3.63
N ASP A 8 -17.83 -12.97 -4.58
CA ASP A 8 -19.11 -12.27 -4.38
C ASP A 8 -19.02 -11.05 -3.47
N LEU A 9 -17.90 -10.31 -3.58
CA LEU A 9 -17.58 -9.20 -2.70
C LEU A 9 -18.54 -8.03 -2.92
N GLU A 10 -19.23 -7.64 -1.87
CA GLU A 10 -20.05 -6.45 -1.81
C GLU A 10 -19.55 -5.52 -0.71
N ALA A 11 -19.48 -4.23 -1.01
CA ALA A 11 -19.07 -3.23 -0.03
C ALA A 11 -19.83 -1.92 -0.21
N GLU A 12 -20.04 -1.24 0.90
CA GLU A 12 -20.72 0.04 0.98
C GLU A 12 -19.85 1.12 1.65
N VAL A 13 -20.17 2.36 1.32
CA VAL A 13 -19.65 3.57 1.93
C VAL A 13 -20.86 4.46 2.25
N GLU A 14 -20.99 4.90 3.50
CA GLU A 14 -22.11 5.77 3.94
C GLU A 14 -23.50 5.25 3.50
N GLY A 15 -23.69 3.92 3.53
CA GLY A 15 -24.94 3.26 3.12
C GLY A 15 -25.12 3.09 1.60
N ASN A 16 -24.18 3.60 0.79
CA ASN A 16 -24.24 3.43 -0.66
C ASN A 16 -23.41 2.22 -1.09
N LYS A 17 -24.05 1.24 -1.74
CA LYS A 17 -23.39 0.05 -2.25
C LYS A 17 -22.54 0.37 -3.48
N ILE A 18 -21.22 0.25 -3.35
CA ILE A 18 -20.24 0.55 -4.39
C ILE A 18 -19.77 -0.73 -5.09
N LEU A 19 -19.36 -1.75 -4.32
CA LEU A 19 -19.00 -3.06 -4.88
C LEU A 19 -20.24 -3.97 -4.88
N LYS A 20 -20.49 -4.63 -6.00
CA LYS A 20 -21.75 -5.35 -6.27
C LYS A 20 -21.48 -6.78 -6.76
N GLY A 21 -20.85 -7.61 -5.94
CA GLY A 21 -20.55 -9.00 -6.28
C GLY A 21 -19.27 -9.16 -7.10
N VAL A 22 -18.16 -8.57 -6.64
CA VAL A 22 -16.87 -8.70 -7.33
C VAL A 22 -16.29 -10.08 -7.13
N ASN A 23 -15.89 -10.73 -8.23
CA ASN A 23 -15.18 -12.00 -8.24
C ASN A 23 -13.84 -11.81 -8.95
N LEU A 24 -12.75 -12.22 -8.30
CA LEU A 24 -11.40 -12.03 -8.82
C LEU A 24 -10.43 -13.04 -8.22
N THR A 25 -9.51 -13.56 -9.02
CA THR A 25 -8.38 -14.36 -8.56
C THR A 25 -7.10 -13.81 -9.16
N ILE A 26 -6.08 -13.59 -8.32
CA ILE A 26 -4.75 -13.13 -8.72
C ILE A 26 -3.74 -14.10 -8.15
N ASN A 27 -2.90 -14.69 -9.02
CA ASN A 27 -1.85 -15.61 -8.61
C ASN A 27 -0.53 -14.86 -8.38
N GLY A 28 0.33 -15.45 -7.55
CA GLY A 28 1.68 -14.91 -7.35
C GLY A 28 2.46 -14.81 -8.66
N GLY A 29 2.98 -13.61 -8.95
CA GLY A 29 3.67 -13.27 -10.21
C GLY A 29 2.77 -12.60 -11.25
N ASP A 30 1.46 -12.60 -11.07
CA ASP A 30 0.54 -11.90 -11.99
C ASP A 30 0.60 -10.37 -11.77
N THR A 31 0.38 -9.64 -12.86
CA THR A 31 0.10 -8.20 -12.82
C THR A 31 -1.29 -7.98 -13.40
N LEU A 32 -2.20 -7.43 -12.60
CA LEU A 32 -3.57 -7.15 -13.01
C LEU A 32 -3.82 -5.65 -13.10
N ALA A 33 -4.30 -5.18 -14.25
CA ALA A 33 -4.77 -3.81 -14.43
C ALA A 33 -6.29 -3.73 -14.26
N LEU A 34 -6.73 -2.90 -13.29
CA LEU A 34 -8.14 -2.57 -13.11
C LEU A 34 -8.50 -1.36 -13.97
N LEU A 35 -9.20 -1.61 -15.07
CA LEU A 35 -9.61 -0.58 -16.02
C LEU A 35 -11.10 -0.27 -15.88
N GLY A 36 -11.47 0.99 -16.11
CA GLY A 36 -12.86 1.45 -16.09
C GLY A 36 -13.00 2.93 -15.78
N PRO A 37 -14.20 3.51 -15.99
CA PRO A 37 -14.47 4.91 -15.71
C PRO A 37 -14.27 5.27 -14.23
N ASN A 38 -14.05 6.57 -13.97
CA ASN A 38 -13.97 7.07 -12.60
C ASN A 38 -15.30 6.85 -11.85
N GLY A 39 -15.24 6.65 -10.54
CA GLY A 39 -16.41 6.39 -9.71
C GLY A 39 -16.96 4.95 -9.76
N HIS A 40 -16.34 4.04 -10.52
CA HIS A 40 -16.81 2.65 -10.65
C HIS A 40 -16.16 1.67 -9.65
N GLY A 41 -15.64 2.18 -8.52
CA GLY A 41 -15.22 1.34 -7.41
C GLY A 41 -13.80 0.77 -7.47
N LYS A 42 -12.92 1.21 -8.41
CA LYS A 42 -11.53 0.74 -8.48
C LYS A 42 -10.78 1.00 -7.16
N SER A 43 -10.66 2.26 -6.75
CA SER A 43 -10.01 2.64 -5.48
C SER A 43 -10.76 2.09 -4.27
N THR A 44 -12.10 1.93 -4.35
CA THR A 44 -12.89 1.27 -3.31
C THR A 44 -12.44 -0.17 -3.09
N LEU A 45 -12.24 -0.94 -4.17
CA LEU A 45 -11.75 -2.31 -4.09
C LEU A 45 -10.37 -2.37 -3.41
N LEU A 46 -9.43 -1.50 -3.79
CA LEU A 46 -8.10 -1.44 -3.20
C LEU A 46 -8.17 -1.11 -1.70
N ASN A 47 -8.99 -0.14 -1.31
CA ASN A 47 -9.19 0.25 0.08
C ASN A 47 -9.85 -0.88 0.91
N VAL A 48 -10.83 -1.59 0.36
CA VAL A 48 -11.44 -2.76 1.00
C VAL A 48 -10.42 -3.88 1.19
N LEU A 49 -9.58 -4.15 0.20
CA LEU A 49 -8.49 -5.12 0.29
C LEU A 49 -7.47 -4.75 1.37
N MET A 50 -7.19 -3.47 1.55
CA MET A 50 -6.31 -2.99 2.63
C MET A 50 -7.02 -2.94 3.99
N GLY A 51 -8.35 -3.00 4.05
CA GLY A 51 -9.13 -2.98 5.29
C GLY A 51 -9.37 -1.57 5.82
N HIS A 52 -9.47 -0.58 4.94
CA HIS A 52 -9.74 0.79 5.34
C HIS A 52 -11.10 0.92 6.05
N PRO A 53 -11.19 1.50 7.26
CA PRO A 53 -12.37 1.44 8.13
C PRO A 53 -13.60 2.18 7.59
N HIS A 54 -13.42 3.06 6.61
CA HIS A 54 -14.51 3.80 5.98
C HIS A 54 -15.41 2.92 5.10
N TYR A 55 -14.90 1.75 4.68
CA TYR A 55 -15.61 0.84 3.79
C TYR A 55 -16.11 -0.38 4.57
N LYS A 56 -17.40 -0.68 4.46
CA LYS A 56 -18.02 -1.82 5.11
C LYS A 56 -18.32 -2.92 4.11
N VAL A 57 -17.72 -4.08 4.30
CA VAL A 57 -18.06 -5.29 3.53
C VAL A 57 -19.41 -5.81 4.02
N THR A 58 -20.34 -6.00 3.10
CA THR A 58 -21.70 -6.47 3.39
C THR A 58 -21.96 -7.90 2.96
N ASN A 59 -21.16 -8.42 2.01
CA ASN A 59 -21.25 -9.80 1.54
C ASN A 59 -19.91 -10.24 0.90
N GLY A 60 -19.74 -11.54 0.76
CA GLY A 60 -18.61 -12.16 0.09
C GLY A 60 -17.42 -12.44 1.00
N SER A 61 -16.31 -12.84 0.39
CA SER A 61 -15.08 -13.20 1.09
C SER A 61 -13.84 -12.73 0.34
N ILE A 62 -12.78 -12.51 1.10
CA ILE A 62 -11.43 -12.18 0.58
C ILE A 62 -10.43 -13.07 1.30
N THR A 63 -9.70 -13.89 0.55
CA THR A 63 -8.63 -14.71 1.10
C THR A 63 -7.30 -14.39 0.41
N TYR A 64 -6.23 -14.34 1.19
CA TYR A 64 -4.86 -14.21 0.70
C TYR A 64 -4.01 -15.33 1.28
N ASP A 65 -3.46 -16.18 0.42
CA ASP A 65 -2.71 -17.38 0.80
C ASP A 65 -3.47 -18.26 1.80
N GLY A 66 -4.78 -18.45 1.55
CA GLY A 66 -5.72 -19.21 2.39
C GLY A 66 -6.16 -18.52 3.70
N LYS A 67 -5.69 -17.31 3.99
CA LYS A 67 -6.06 -16.55 5.19
C LYS A 67 -7.18 -15.57 4.89
N ASP A 68 -8.19 -15.52 5.74
CA ASP A 68 -9.31 -14.58 5.63
C ASP A 68 -8.86 -13.15 5.96
N LEU A 69 -8.81 -12.27 4.94
CA LEU A 69 -8.44 -10.88 5.13
C LEU A 69 -9.50 -10.08 5.88
N LEU A 70 -10.79 -10.46 5.80
CA LEU A 70 -11.86 -9.70 6.46
C LEU A 70 -11.75 -9.78 7.98
N ALA A 71 -11.17 -10.86 8.52
CA ALA A 71 -10.90 -11.01 9.94
C ALA A 71 -9.65 -10.27 10.43
N MET A 72 -8.88 -9.63 9.52
CA MET A 72 -7.58 -9.02 9.84
C MET A 72 -7.67 -7.50 9.87
N SER A 73 -6.95 -6.90 10.82
CA SER A 73 -6.70 -5.46 10.86
C SER A 73 -5.72 -5.01 9.75
N VAL A 74 -5.65 -3.70 9.49
CA VAL A 74 -4.76 -3.11 8.47
C VAL A 74 -3.29 -3.50 8.71
N ASP A 75 -2.83 -3.42 9.96
CA ASP A 75 -1.45 -3.78 10.32
C ASP A 75 -1.16 -5.28 10.14
N GLN A 76 -2.14 -6.15 10.41
CA GLN A 76 -1.99 -7.58 10.16
C GLN A 76 -1.89 -7.89 8.66
N ARG A 77 -2.68 -7.23 7.82
CA ARG A 77 -2.59 -7.34 6.35
C ARG A 77 -1.25 -6.84 5.84
N SER A 78 -0.77 -5.70 6.36
CA SER A 78 0.56 -5.18 6.04
C SER A 78 1.66 -6.18 6.40
N LYS A 79 1.61 -6.78 7.60
CA LYS A 79 2.58 -7.81 8.03
C LYS A 79 2.53 -9.09 7.21
N LEU A 80 1.42 -9.38 6.53
CA LEU A 80 1.36 -10.45 5.52
C LEU A 80 2.09 -10.12 4.22
N GLY A 81 2.60 -8.90 4.09
CA GLY A 81 3.28 -8.41 2.88
C GLY A 81 2.37 -7.72 1.88
N ILE A 82 1.16 -7.31 2.29
CA ILE A 82 0.27 -6.49 1.43
C ILE A 82 0.63 -5.03 1.63
N PHE A 83 0.89 -4.32 0.54
CA PHE A 83 1.22 -2.89 0.51
C PHE A 83 0.24 -2.14 -0.39
N MET A 84 -0.12 -0.93 -0.01
CA MET A 84 -0.91 -0.04 -0.84
C MET A 84 -0.18 1.28 -1.04
N ALA A 85 0.05 1.65 -2.31
CA ALA A 85 0.47 2.99 -2.69
C ALA A 85 -0.78 3.84 -2.98
N PHE A 86 -0.87 4.99 -2.31
CA PHE A 86 -2.04 5.85 -2.39
C PHE A 86 -1.97 6.79 -3.61
N GLN A 87 -3.12 7.07 -4.20
CA GLN A 87 -3.25 8.12 -5.22
C GLN A 87 -2.75 9.49 -4.70
N ASN A 88 -3.12 9.83 -3.45
CA ASN A 88 -2.69 11.03 -2.76
C ASN A 88 -2.12 10.66 -1.39
N PRO A 89 -0.79 10.39 -1.28
CA PRO A 89 -0.18 10.08 -0.01
C PRO A 89 -0.35 11.20 1.02
N PRO A 90 -0.80 10.90 2.26
CA PRO A 90 -1.03 11.92 3.26
C PRO A 90 0.27 12.54 3.75
N GLU A 91 0.18 13.80 4.19
CA GLU A 91 1.25 14.49 4.90
C GLU A 91 1.14 14.17 6.39
N VAL A 92 2.26 13.83 7.04
CA VAL A 92 2.29 13.52 8.47
C VAL A 92 3.31 14.42 9.15
N ALA A 93 2.83 15.54 9.68
CA ALA A 93 3.66 16.49 10.42
C ALA A 93 4.25 15.85 11.70
N GLY A 94 5.51 16.15 11.98
CA GLY A 94 6.22 15.64 13.16
C GLY A 94 6.79 14.23 13.02
N VAL A 95 6.54 13.53 11.92
CA VAL A 95 7.11 12.21 11.63
C VAL A 95 8.18 12.33 10.56
N ILE A 96 9.45 12.17 10.94
CA ILE A 96 10.58 12.28 10.00
C ILE A 96 10.69 11.02 9.13
N ASN A 97 10.93 11.18 7.83
CA ASN A 97 11.00 10.08 6.87
C ASN A 97 11.95 8.95 7.30
N ILE A 98 13.16 9.30 7.72
CA ILE A 98 14.16 8.30 8.11
C ILE A 98 13.72 7.46 9.31
N ASP A 99 13.03 8.06 10.28
CA ASP A 99 12.51 7.34 11.45
C ASP A 99 11.28 6.50 11.09
N PHE A 100 10.39 7.04 10.26
CA PHE A 100 9.23 6.33 9.75
C PHE A 100 9.61 5.05 9.02
N PHE A 101 10.54 5.12 8.05
CA PHE A 101 10.96 3.95 7.28
C PHE A 101 11.63 2.89 8.17
N LYS A 102 12.44 3.31 9.14
CA LYS A 102 13.06 2.39 10.09
C LYS A 102 12.03 1.64 10.91
N GLN A 103 11.03 2.36 11.44
CA GLN A 103 9.95 1.74 12.21
C GLN A 103 9.08 0.84 11.34
N ALA A 104 8.74 1.26 10.12
CA ALA A 104 7.99 0.45 9.18
C ALA A 104 8.72 -0.87 8.86
N ILE A 105 10.03 -0.82 8.55
CA ILE A 105 10.84 -2.02 8.32
C ILE A 105 10.85 -2.93 9.55
N ASN A 106 11.07 -2.37 10.73
CA ASN A 106 11.15 -3.14 11.97
C ASN A 106 9.82 -3.81 12.35
N SER A 107 8.69 -3.19 11.99
CA SER A 107 7.35 -3.77 12.27
C SER A 107 7.07 -5.06 11.48
N HIS A 108 7.83 -5.33 10.41
CA HIS A 108 7.74 -6.51 9.57
C HIS A 108 8.84 -7.56 9.87
N ARG A 109 9.67 -7.34 10.90
CA ARG A 109 10.83 -8.20 11.21
C ARG A 109 10.76 -8.71 12.65
N GLU A 110 11.21 -9.93 12.86
CA GLU A 110 11.39 -10.48 14.22
C GLU A 110 12.51 -9.79 14.99
N LYS A 111 13.57 -9.38 14.29
CA LYS A 111 14.72 -8.66 14.85
C LYS A 111 14.89 -7.31 14.15
N PRO A 112 15.13 -6.24 14.91
CA PRO A 112 15.38 -4.93 14.33
C PRO A 112 16.52 -4.94 13.31
N ILE A 113 16.38 -4.14 12.25
CA ILE A 113 17.42 -3.94 11.24
C ILE A 113 18.64 -3.26 11.89
N SER A 114 19.86 -3.71 11.56
CA SER A 114 21.07 -3.04 12.01
C SER A 114 21.19 -1.64 11.39
N LEU A 115 21.82 -0.69 12.09
CA LEU A 115 21.98 0.68 11.58
C LEU A 115 22.73 0.72 10.26
N LEU A 116 23.80 -0.07 10.12
CA LEU A 116 24.60 -0.12 8.91
C LEU A 116 23.79 -0.65 7.71
N GLU A 117 23.03 -1.73 7.90
CA GLU A 117 22.15 -2.29 6.88
C GLU A 117 21.06 -1.30 6.49
N TYR A 118 20.44 -0.65 7.48
CA TYR A 118 19.39 0.33 7.27
C TYR A 118 19.87 1.51 6.42
N TYR A 119 20.95 2.18 6.81
CA TYR A 119 21.46 3.34 6.08
C TYR A 119 21.91 3.00 4.67
N ARG A 120 22.52 1.81 4.47
CA ARG A 120 22.89 1.33 3.14
C ARG A 120 21.65 1.13 2.25
N ASN A 121 20.64 0.43 2.75
CA ASN A 121 19.41 0.17 2.01
C ASN A 121 18.66 1.47 1.69
N LEU A 122 18.57 2.36 2.67
CA LEU A 122 17.94 3.66 2.51
C LEU A 122 18.62 4.51 1.43
N SER A 123 19.95 4.63 1.48
CA SER A 123 20.70 5.41 0.49
C SER A 123 20.59 4.84 -0.93
N ASN A 124 20.54 3.52 -1.07
CA ASN A 124 20.33 2.88 -2.38
C ASN A 124 18.91 3.17 -2.90
N ALA A 125 17.90 3.02 -2.05
CA ALA A 125 16.51 3.28 -2.42
C ALA A 125 16.28 4.75 -2.83
N TYR A 126 16.85 5.73 -2.10
CA TYR A 126 16.79 7.15 -2.46
C TYR A 126 17.39 7.44 -3.83
N LYS A 127 18.53 6.81 -4.15
CA LYS A 127 19.17 6.93 -5.49
C LYS A 127 18.30 6.33 -6.58
N GLU A 128 17.72 5.15 -6.32
CA GLU A 128 16.90 4.42 -7.30
C GLU A 128 15.65 5.21 -7.70
N VAL A 129 14.98 5.85 -6.72
CA VAL A 129 13.80 6.69 -6.97
C VAL A 129 14.15 8.15 -7.34
N ASN A 130 15.43 8.49 -7.44
CA ASN A 130 15.90 9.85 -7.76
C ASN A 130 15.31 10.93 -6.83
N LEU A 131 15.34 10.66 -5.50
CA LEU A 131 14.98 11.64 -4.47
C LEU A 131 16.26 12.22 -3.83
N PRO A 132 16.29 13.54 -3.53
CA PRO A 132 17.42 14.16 -2.84
C PRO A 132 17.59 13.62 -1.42
N ASP A 133 18.84 13.41 -1.00
CA ASP A 133 19.17 12.93 0.36
C ASP A 133 18.63 13.82 1.47
N SER A 134 18.48 15.13 1.23
CA SER A 134 17.91 16.09 2.18
C SER A 134 16.45 15.77 2.57
N MET A 135 15.75 15.00 1.76
CA MET A 135 14.37 14.59 2.09
C MET A 135 14.28 13.54 3.19
N LYS A 136 15.39 12.86 3.52
CA LYS A 136 15.45 11.90 4.63
C LYS A 136 15.07 12.53 5.97
N GLU A 137 15.46 13.78 6.19
CA GLU A 137 15.26 14.52 7.44
C GLU A 137 13.96 15.35 7.44
N ARG A 138 13.22 15.38 6.34
CA ARG A 138 11.93 16.06 6.28
C ARG A 138 10.82 15.20 6.85
N HIS A 139 9.73 15.84 7.26
CA HIS A 139 8.52 15.14 7.69
C HIS A 139 7.89 14.40 6.52
N LEU A 140 7.22 13.28 6.82
CA LEU A 140 6.65 12.37 5.84
C LEU A 140 5.66 13.11 4.92
N ASN A 141 6.03 13.22 3.65
CA ASN A 141 5.28 13.88 2.57
C ASN A 141 4.98 15.37 2.77
N GLU A 142 5.40 16.01 3.88
CA GLU A 142 5.08 17.41 4.18
C GLU A 142 5.77 18.36 3.21
N GLY A 143 4.97 19.13 2.45
CA GLY A 143 5.44 20.06 1.44
C GLY A 143 6.18 19.40 0.27
N PHE A 144 5.96 18.11 0.02
CA PHE A 144 6.45 17.43 -1.16
C PHE A 144 5.55 17.77 -2.36
N SER A 145 6.15 17.91 -3.53
CA SER A 145 5.40 17.94 -4.79
C SER A 145 4.69 16.60 -5.03
N GLY A 146 3.70 16.58 -5.93
CA GLY A 146 2.99 15.34 -6.28
C GLY A 146 3.94 14.22 -6.73
N GLY A 147 4.92 14.55 -7.58
CA GLY A 147 5.92 13.59 -8.03
C GLY A 147 6.86 13.11 -6.93
N GLU A 148 7.24 13.97 -5.99
CA GLU A 148 8.06 13.58 -4.83
C GLU A 148 7.28 12.66 -3.88
N LYS A 149 5.98 12.93 -3.63
CA LYS A 149 5.12 12.05 -2.82
C LYS A 149 5.03 10.65 -3.43
N LYS A 150 4.84 10.55 -4.75
CA LYS A 150 4.78 9.25 -5.44
C LYS A 150 6.11 8.52 -5.42
N ARG A 151 7.23 9.21 -5.65
CA ARG A 151 8.55 8.62 -5.50
C ARG A 151 8.82 8.14 -4.07
N ASN A 152 8.27 8.85 -3.06
CA ASN A 152 8.37 8.44 -1.67
C ASN A 152 7.53 7.17 -1.37
N GLU A 153 6.39 6.97 -2.03
CA GLU A 153 5.62 5.71 -1.99
C GLU A 153 6.39 4.55 -2.63
N ILE A 154 7.01 4.78 -3.80
CA ILE A 154 7.86 3.77 -4.45
C ILE A 154 9.07 3.42 -3.56
N LEU A 155 9.67 4.42 -2.90
CA LEU A 155 10.76 4.23 -1.95
C LEU A 155 10.34 3.32 -0.78
N GLN A 156 9.13 3.52 -0.22
CA GLN A 156 8.57 2.64 0.80
C GLN A 156 8.46 1.20 0.27
N MET A 157 7.94 1.02 -0.94
CA MET A 157 7.81 -0.29 -1.58
C MET A 157 9.16 -0.99 -1.75
N LEU A 158 10.21 -0.27 -2.18
CA LEU A 158 11.57 -0.79 -2.31
C LEU A 158 12.19 -1.22 -0.95
N LEU A 159 11.89 -0.48 0.12
CA LEU A 159 12.40 -0.76 1.46
C LEU A 159 11.66 -1.91 2.14
N LEU A 160 10.33 -1.98 2.00
CA LEU A 160 9.48 -2.99 2.65
C LEU A 160 9.45 -4.31 1.88
N LYS A 161 9.70 -4.28 0.55
CA LYS A 161 9.67 -5.45 -0.35
C LYS A 161 8.40 -6.28 -0.17
N PRO A 162 7.23 -5.67 -0.37
CA PRO A 162 5.97 -6.36 -0.19
C PRO A 162 5.82 -7.51 -1.18
N GLU A 163 5.00 -8.50 -0.81
CA GLU A 163 4.70 -9.65 -1.66
C GLU A 163 3.50 -9.39 -2.59
N PHE A 164 2.62 -8.46 -2.20
CA PHE A 164 1.45 -8.07 -2.96
C PHE A 164 1.26 -6.55 -2.91
N CYS A 165 1.26 -5.91 -4.08
CA CYS A 165 1.16 -4.46 -4.20
C CYS A 165 -0.20 -4.04 -4.78
N LEU A 166 -0.87 -3.12 -4.09
CA LEU A 166 -2.05 -2.41 -4.54
C LEU A 166 -1.62 -1.00 -4.97
N LEU A 167 -1.73 -0.68 -6.26
CA LEU A 167 -1.24 0.57 -6.82
C LEU A 167 -2.42 1.41 -7.33
N ASP A 168 -2.71 2.53 -6.69
CA ASP A 168 -3.82 3.42 -7.05
C ASP A 168 -3.29 4.65 -7.80
N GLU A 169 -3.32 4.62 -9.14
CA GLU A 169 -2.92 5.71 -10.05
C GLU A 169 -1.55 6.34 -9.71
N ILE A 170 -0.56 5.52 -9.39
CA ILE A 170 0.79 5.99 -8.99
C ILE A 170 1.54 6.71 -10.11
N ASP A 171 1.16 6.47 -11.36
CA ASP A 171 1.75 7.06 -12.58
C ASP A 171 1.14 8.41 -12.94
N SER A 172 -0.01 8.79 -12.38
CA SER A 172 -0.66 10.07 -12.67
C SER A 172 0.20 11.24 -12.20
N GLY A 173 0.64 12.13 -13.13
CA GLY A 173 1.46 13.30 -12.82
C GLY A 173 2.96 12.99 -12.57
N LEU A 174 3.47 11.85 -13.00
CA LEU A 174 4.89 11.63 -13.24
C LEU A 174 5.20 11.97 -14.70
N ASP A 175 6.22 12.81 -14.91
CA ASP A 175 6.78 13.13 -16.24
C ASP A 175 7.61 11.97 -16.77
#